data_8ee5f85b43e6ad1c57c9ad56b12c6d82
#
_entry.id   8ee5f85b43e6ad1c57c9ad56b12c6d82
#
_cell.length_a   1.000
_cell.length_b   1.000
_cell.length_c   1.000
_cell.angle_alpha   90.00
_cell.angle_beta   90.00
_cell.angle_gamma   90.00
#
_symmetry.space_group_name_H-M   'P 1'
#
loop_
_entity.id
_entity.type
_entity.pdbx_description
1 polymer ?
#
loop_
_entity_poly.entity_id
_entity_poly.type
_entity_poly.pdbx_seq_one_letter_code
_entity_poly.pdbx_strand_id
1 'polypeptide(L)'
;MRSLGRNKQTFYYALYLGNTEVIDEFGDRTGQYVPSYTEPTEYRANISPARGTTDLEQFGINSNYTKVIVTSDMNCPFEETTRLWIGIDPTQSYNYVVVQRAESLNSISFAIREVTTSGDSD
;
A
#
# COMPACT_ATOMS: atom_id res chain seq x y z
N MET A 1 19.04 -17.65 -0.95
CA MET A 1 18.96 -16.86 -2.15
C MET A 1 19.05 -15.38 -1.83
N ARG A 2 19.71 -14.65 -2.63
CA ARG A 2 19.83 -13.25 -2.32
C ARG A 2 18.80 -12.43 -3.06
N SER A 3 18.49 -11.30 -2.50
CA SER A 3 17.61 -10.36 -3.14
C SER A 3 18.36 -9.74 -4.30
N LEU A 4 17.73 -9.66 -5.43
CA LEU A 4 18.36 -9.15 -6.61
C LEU A 4 17.76 -7.81 -6.95
N GLY A 5 18.62 -6.83 -7.15
CA GLY A 5 18.14 -5.51 -7.51
C GLY A 5 17.29 -5.51 -8.75
N ARG A 6 17.60 -6.39 -9.69
CA ARG A 6 16.84 -6.44 -10.93
C ARG A 6 15.41 -6.94 -10.75
N ASN A 7 15.12 -7.55 -9.60
CA ASN A 7 13.76 -8.01 -9.34
C ASN A 7 12.92 -6.96 -8.64
N LYS A 8 13.51 -5.83 -8.30
CA LYS A 8 12.75 -4.79 -7.65
C LYS A 8 11.99 -3.98 -8.68
N GLN A 9 10.82 -3.55 -8.29
CA GLN A 9 9.99 -2.69 -9.13
C GLN A 9 9.85 -1.34 -8.46
N THR A 10 9.73 -0.32 -9.28
CA THR A 10 9.47 1.03 -8.80
C THR A 10 7.97 1.23 -8.78
N PHE A 11 7.47 1.74 -7.68
CA PHE A 11 6.06 2.05 -7.55
C PHE A 11 5.94 3.25 -6.61
N TYR A 12 4.72 3.70 -6.36
CA TYR A 12 4.52 4.87 -5.52
C TYR A 12 3.61 4.50 -4.36
N TYR A 13 3.74 5.21 -3.25
CA TYR A 13 2.91 4.97 -2.09
C TYR A 13 2.48 6.29 -1.47
N ALA A 14 1.39 6.26 -0.73
CA ALA A 14 0.92 7.40 0.04
C ALA A 14 0.49 6.89 1.40
N LEU A 15 0.95 7.57 2.45
CA LEU A 15 0.68 7.16 3.82
C LEU A 15 -0.53 7.89 4.36
N TYR A 16 -1.32 7.19 5.15
CA TYR A 16 -2.50 7.77 5.77
C TYR A 16 -2.08 8.73 6.89
N LEU A 17 -2.59 9.92 6.86
CA LEU A 17 -2.26 10.94 7.85
C LEU A 17 -3.36 11.16 8.86
N GLY A 18 -4.47 10.46 8.75
CA GLY A 18 -5.60 10.68 9.61
C GLY A 18 -6.71 11.39 8.85
N ASN A 19 -7.74 11.77 9.55
CA ASN A 19 -8.87 12.46 8.94
C ASN A 19 -8.71 13.95 9.12
N THR A 20 -9.08 14.68 8.10
CA THR A 20 -9.00 16.14 8.10
C THR A 20 -10.41 16.69 7.94
N GLU A 21 -10.73 17.68 8.76
CA GLU A 21 -12.05 18.29 8.66
C GLU A 21 -12.15 19.13 7.39
N VAL A 22 -13.26 19.01 6.71
CA VAL A 22 -13.51 19.77 5.49
C VAL A 22 -13.92 21.19 5.87
N ILE A 23 -13.26 22.15 5.26
CA ILE A 23 -13.57 23.57 5.47
C ILE A 23 -14.29 24.05 4.23
N ASP A 24 -15.41 24.75 4.41
CA ASP A 24 -16.17 25.19 3.26
C ASP A 24 -15.53 26.42 2.61
N GLU A 25 -16.16 26.90 1.57
CA GLU A 25 -15.57 28.00 0.79
C GLU A 25 -15.52 29.30 1.58
N PHE A 26 -16.24 29.38 2.68
CA PHE A 26 -16.21 30.57 3.51
C PHE A 26 -15.26 30.43 4.69
N GLY A 27 -14.52 29.33 4.75
CA GLY A 27 -13.59 29.11 5.85
C GLY A 27 -14.22 28.53 7.09
N ASP A 28 -15.46 28.11 7.02
CA ASP A 28 -16.14 27.57 8.18
C ASP A 28 -15.99 26.06 8.23
N ARG A 29 -15.99 25.54 9.43
CA ARG A 29 -15.90 24.09 9.63
C ARG A 29 -17.23 23.46 9.29
N THR A 30 -17.18 22.35 8.58
CA THR A 30 -18.40 21.69 8.14
C THR A 30 -18.80 20.53 9.02
N GLY A 31 -17.92 20.06 9.88
CA GLY A 31 -18.20 18.86 10.66
C GLY A 31 -18.00 17.57 9.90
N GLN A 32 -17.58 17.64 8.65
CA GLN A 32 -17.30 16.47 7.84
C GLN A 32 -15.81 16.22 7.80
N TYR A 33 -15.42 14.96 7.82
CA TYR A 33 -14.02 14.58 7.82
C TYR A 33 -13.74 13.66 6.65
N VAL A 34 -12.58 13.82 6.04
CA VAL A 34 -12.13 12.98 4.94
C VAL A 34 -10.74 12.46 5.26
N PRO A 35 -10.39 11.25 4.78
CA PRO A 35 -9.04 10.74 4.99
C PRO A 35 -8.02 11.59 4.26
N SER A 36 -6.90 11.80 4.92
CA SER A 36 -5.81 12.58 4.36
C SER A 36 -4.61 11.67 4.15
N TYR A 37 -3.88 11.87 3.06
CA TYR A 37 -2.73 11.05 2.71
C TYR A 37 -1.58 11.93 2.27
N THR A 38 -0.36 11.39 2.40
CA THR A 38 0.81 12.08 1.85
C THR A 38 0.73 12.05 0.34
N GLU A 39 1.57 12.84 -0.29
CA GLU A 39 1.66 12.78 -1.74
C GLU A 39 2.35 11.50 -2.17
N PRO A 40 2.05 11.00 -3.36
CA PRO A 40 2.70 9.77 -3.83
C PRO A 40 4.21 9.92 -3.83
N THR A 41 4.89 8.94 -3.25
CA THR A 41 6.33 8.94 -3.12
C THR A 41 6.87 7.67 -3.75
N GLU A 42 7.97 7.79 -4.46
CA GLU A 42 8.57 6.67 -5.16
C GLU A 42 9.24 5.71 -4.19
N TYR A 43 9.16 4.43 -4.47
CA TYR A 43 9.78 3.40 -3.67
C TYR A 43 10.10 2.20 -4.56
N ARG A 44 11.07 1.42 -4.15
CA ARG A 44 11.47 0.22 -4.88
C ARG A 44 11.51 -0.97 -3.95
N ALA A 45 10.91 -2.06 -4.37
CA ALA A 45 10.92 -3.29 -3.59
C ALA A 45 10.51 -4.44 -4.50
N ASN A 46 10.68 -5.66 -3.99
CA ASN A 46 10.25 -6.84 -4.72
C ASN A 46 8.75 -7.01 -4.56
N ILE A 47 8.07 -7.25 -5.66
CA ILE A 47 6.64 -7.52 -5.66
C ILE A 47 6.43 -8.84 -6.37
N SER A 48 5.72 -9.75 -5.72
CA SER A 48 5.45 -11.04 -6.31
C SER A 48 4.00 -11.44 -6.09
N PRO A 49 3.47 -12.34 -6.92
CA PRO A 49 2.11 -12.83 -6.71
C PRO A 49 2.03 -13.56 -5.39
N ALA A 50 0.92 -13.40 -4.69
CA ALA A 50 0.67 -14.13 -3.47
C ALA A 50 0.27 -15.54 -3.82
N ARG A 51 1.02 -16.53 -3.33
CA ARG A 51 0.68 -17.92 -3.57
C ARG A 51 1.55 -18.80 -2.70
N GLY A 52 1.11 -20.01 -2.49
CA GLY A 52 1.87 -20.99 -1.80
C GLY A 52 1.60 -20.96 -0.31
N THR A 53 2.00 -22.04 0.31
CA THR A 53 1.74 -22.23 1.72
C THR A 53 2.49 -21.22 2.58
N THR A 54 3.69 -20.86 2.14
CA THR A 54 4.50 -19.94 2.93
C THR A 54 3.81 -18.59 3.07
N ASP A 55 3.22 -18.08 2.00
CA ASP A 55 2.52 -16.81 2.10
C ASP A 55 1.32 -16.93 3.03
N LEU A 56 0.59 -18.02 2.93
CA LEU A 56 -0.58 -18.20 3.79
C LEU A 56 -0.16 -18.31 5.25
N GLU A 57 0.95 -18.97 5.52
CA GLU A 57 1.40 -19.12 6.90
C GLU A 57 1.84 -17.77 7.46
N GLN A 58 2.44 -16.95 6.63
CA GLN A 58 2.95 -15.67 7.09
C GLN A 58 1.83 -14.69 7.42
N PHE A 59 0.77 -14.66 6.60
CA PHE A 59 -0.29 -13.69 6.76
C PHE A 59 -1.60 -14.28 7.27
N GLY A 60 -1.67 -15.62 7.37
CA GLY A 60 -2.91 -16.26 7.79
C GLY A 60 -3.80 -16.58 6.61
N ILE A 61 -4.54 -17.66 6.74
CA ILE A 61 -5.33 -18.14 5.61
C ILE A 61 -6.53 -17.28 5.32
N ASN A 62 -6.90 -16.41 6.24
CA ASN A 62 -8.05 -15.54 6.02
C ASN A 62 -7.70 -14.22 5.38
N SER A 63 -6.42 -13.99 5.10
CA SER A 63 -6.02 -12.74 4.47
C SER A 63 -6.48 -12.72 3.03
N ASN A 64 -7.04 -11.59 2.62
CA ASN A 64 -7.52 -11.44 1.25
C ASN A 64 -6.56 -10.51 0.52
N TYR A 65 -5.60 -11.09 -0.18
CA TYR A 65 -4.59 -10.29 -0.85
C TYR A 65 -4.18 -10.96 -2.15
N THR A 66 -3.60 -10.18 -3.05
CA THR A 66 -3.24 -10.67 -4.37
C THR A 66 -1.75 -10.65 -4.64
N LYS A 67 -0.99 -9.84 -3.94
CA LYS A 67 0.46 -9.76 -4.12
C LYS A 67 1.13 -9.54 -2.78
N VAL A 68 2.44 -9.75 -2.77
CA VAL A 68 3.26 -9.55 -1.58
C VAL A 68 4.42 -8.66 -1.96
N ILE A 69 4.65 -7.61 -1.17
CA ILE A 69 5.84 -6.77 -1.30
C ILE A 69 6.81 -7.17 -0.22
N VAL A 70 8.06 -7.35 -0.59
CA VAL A 70 9.11 -7.70 0.38
C VAL A 70 10.23 -6.68 0.26
N THR A 71 10.65 -6.15 1.39
CA THR A 71 11.76 -5.20 1.42
C THR A 71 12.68 -5.52 2.59
N SER A 72 13.97 -5.28 2.40
CA SER A 72 14.92 -5.40 3.50
C SER A 72 15.06 -4.08 4.26
N ASP A 73 14.33 -3.07 3.87
CA ASP A 73 14.37 -1.77 4.54
C ASP A 73 13.50 -1.86 5.79
N MET A 74 14.13 -2.04 6.93
CA MET A 74 13.40 -2.22 8.18
C MET A 74 12.75 -0.92 8.66
N ASN A 75 13.01 0.18 7.99
CA ASN A 75 12.38 1.45 8.31
C ASN A 75 11.24 1.77 7.36
N CYS A 76 10.84 0.82 6.54
CA CYS A 76 9.75 1.04 5.58
C CYS A 76 8.49 1.44 6.35
N PRO A 77 7.86 2.56 5.98
CA PRO A 77 6.76 3.10 6.77
C PRO A 77 5.38 2.54 6.41
N PHE A 78 5.31 1.58 5.50
CA PHE A 78 4.01 1.09 5.06
C PHE A 78 3.24 0.45 6.20
N GLU A 79 1.96 0.73 6.25
CA GLU A 79 1.08 0.11 7.24
C GLU A 79 -0.23 -0.20 6.55
N GLU A 80 -1.15 -0.82 7.28
CA GLU A 80 -2.47 -1.04 6.72
C GLU A 80 -3.05 0.29 6.30
N THR A 81 -3.75 0.30 5.21
CA THR A 81 -4.34 1.47 4.58
C THR A 81 -3.37 2.30 3.76
N THR A 82 -2.08 1.96 3.69
CA THR A 82 -1.17 2.64 2.77
C THR A 82 -1.67 2.38 1.34
N ARG A 83 -1.76 3.45 0.55
CA ARG A 83 -2.20 3.35 -0.83
C ARG A 83 -1.00 3.20 -1.74
N LEU A 84 -1.17 2.40 -2.79
CA LEU A 84 -0.07 2.08 -3.67
C LEU A 84 -0.48 2.26 -5.12
N TRP A 85 0.48 2.69 -5.94
CA TRP A 85 0.33 2.79 -7.39
C TRP A 85 1.38 1.87 -7.99
N ILE A 86 0.95 0.70 -8.46
CA ILE A 86 1.87 -0.30 -9.00
C ILE A 86 1.57 -0.47 -10.47
N GLY A 87 2.56 -0.17 -11.30
CA GLY A 87 2.39 -0.31 -12.73
C GLY A 87 1.59 0.79 -13.39
N ILE A 88 1.24 1.83 -12.65
CA ILE A 88 0.48 2.94 -13.20
C ILE A 88 1.08 4.25 -12.71
N ASP A 89 0.68 5.33 -13.34
CA ASP A 89 1.16 6.66 -13.02
C ASP A 89 0.50 7.15 -11.74
N PRO A 90 1.23 7.79 -10.85
CA PRO A 90 0.64 8.27 -9.60
C PRO A 90 -0.38 9.39 -9.78
N THR A 91 -0.52 9.92 -10.98
CA THR A 91 -1.59 10.89 -11.22
C THR A 91 -2.94 10.21 -11.36
N GLN A 92 -2.97 8.89 -11.47
CA GLN A 92 -4.21 8.14 -11.54
C GLN A 92 -4.62 7.71 -10.13
N SER A 93 -5.79 7.11 -10.03
CA SER A 93 -6.23 6.56 -8.76
C SER A 93 -5.34 5.40 -8.37
N TYR A 94 -5.11 5.24 -7.08
CA TYR A 94 -4.30 4.13 -6.59
C TYR A 94 -4.97 2.81 -6.95
N ASN A 95 -4.16 1.77 -7.14
CA ASN A 95 -4.69 0.48 -7.54
C ASN A 95 -4.41 -0.65 -6.56
N TYR A 96 -3.70 -0.38 -5.47
CA TYR A 96 -3.46 -1.37 -4.43
C TYR A 96 -3.48 -0.72 -3.07
N VAL A 97 -3.79 -1.52 -2.05
CA VAL A 97 -3.69 -1.07 -0.66
C VAL A 97 -2.99 -2.15 0.13
N VAL A 98 -2.28 -1.74 1.17
CA VAL A 98 -1.66 -2.67 2.09
C VAL A 98 -2.73 -3.17 3.05
N VAL A 99 -2.86 -4.50 3.16
CA VAL A 99 -3.85 -5.07 4.06
C VAL A 99 -3.22 -5.69 5.29
N GLN A 100 -1.92 -6.00 5.25
CA GLN A 100 -1.27 -6.59 6.42
C GLN A 100 0.22 -6.43 6.31
N ARG A 101 0.88 -6.30 7.44
CA ARG A 101 2.33 -6.15 7.53
C ARG A 101 2.87 -7.29 8.40
N ALA A 102 3.97 -7.89 7.97
CA ALA A 102 4.62 -8.95 8.74
C ALA A 102 6.11 -8.70 8.72
N GLU A 103 6.72 -8.63 9.89
CA GLU A 103 8.15 -8.40 10.01
C GLU A 103 8.87 -9.68 10.37
N SER A 104 10.03 -9.84 9.79
CA SER A 104 10.93 -10.92 10.20
C SER A 104 12.26 -10.27 10.58
N LEU A 105 13.25 -11.11 10.83
CA LEU A 105 14.52 -10.61 11.34
C LEU A 105 15.18 -9.63 10.37
N ASN A 106 15.13 -9.92 9.09
CA ASN A 106 15.89 -9.17 8.10
C ASN A 106 15.04 -8.54 7.00
N SER A 107 13.73 -8.63 7.10
CA SER A 107 12.88 -8.09 6.05
C SER A 107 11.49 -7.82 6.58
N ILE A 108 10.74 -7.03 5.81
CA ILE A 108 9.33 -6.79 6.10
C ILE A 108 8.57 -7.19 4.87
N SER A 109 7.46 -7.90 5.07
CA SER A 109 6.58 -8.30 3.98
C SER A 109 5.23 -7.62 4.16
N PHE A 110 4.63 -7.24 3.04
CA PHE A 110 3.32 -6.59 3.05
C PHE A 110 2.39 -7.35 2.14
N ALA A 111 1.28 -7.80 2.68
CA ALA A 111 0.22 -8.35 1.84
C ALA A 111 -0.57 -7.19 1.28
N ILE A 112 -0.77 -7.16 -0.02
CA ILE A 112 -1.47 -6.07 -0.68
C ILE A 112 -2.60 -6.63 -1.52
N ARG A 113 -3.65 -5.83 -1.65
CA ARG A 113 -4.84 -6.22 -2.37
C ARG A 113 -5.11 -5.21 -3.47
N GLU A 114 -5.47 -5.73 -4.62
CA GLU A 114 -5.84 -4.87 -5.73
C GLU A 114 -7.18 -4.19 -5.47
N VAL A 115 -7.27 -2.92 -5.80
CA VAL A 115 -8.47 -2.14 -5.61
C VAL A 115 -8.97 -1.72 -6.98
N THR A 116 -10.24 -1.93 -7.23
CA THR A 116 -10.86 -1.47 -8.46
C THR A 116 -11.55 -0.15 -8.18
N THR A 117 -10.95 0.93 -8.65
CA THR A 117 -11.51 2.24 -8.38
C THR A 117 -12.17 2.84 -9.58
N SER A 118 -11.84 2.32 -10.76
CA SER A 118 -12.32 2.98 -11.93
C SER A 118 -13.78 2.75 -12.15
N GLY A 119 -14.25 1.62 -11.91
CA GLY A 119 -15.62 1.34 -12.20
C GLY A 119 -16.56 1.92 -11.24
N ASP A 120 -16.02 2.33 -10.20
CA ASP A 120 -16.84 2.79 -9.21
C ASP A 120 -17.34 4.07 -9.52
N SER A 121 -16.76 4.64 -10.15
CA SER A 121 -17.23 5.86 -10.27
C SER A 121 -18.47 5.89 -10.90
N ASP A 122 -18.39 5.44 -10.58
CA ASP A 122 -19.21 5.37 -11.08
C ASP A 122 -19.71 5.25 -11.05
#